data_b60b11cb463438b1a031bdbd82dc90a6
#
_entry.id   b60b11cb463438b1a031bdbd82dc90a6
#
_cell.length_a   1.000
_cell.length_b   1.000
_cell.length_c   1.000
_cell.angle_alpha   90.00
_cell.angle_beta   90.00
_cell.angle_gamma   90.00
#
_symmetry.space_group_name_H-M   'P 1'
#
loop_
_entity.id
_entity.type
_entity.pdbx_description
1 polymer ?
#
loop_
_entity_poly.entity_id
_entity_poly.type
_entity_poly.pdbx_seq_one_letter_code
_entity_poly.pdbx_strand_id
1 'polypeptide(L)'
;VEPVPLIVTGLCTPERKRYSAGLAAATRRGLIEIPGGHAAVGGSTPTRITPAAGDLGHVVVDVDVDVDVRHLDVVMGSPAPPIVCVIDARHLIDDLRDGSPLDPRAPAGDDRGDVGARARRAATLLEAAESVSIVQWESVDTPRLSLLMALASHLAPRARVRLSRGPADDVRALFAARTLPSTPDEVLERAGWVHALNDSHDPHMTDPRVTTFRYERLHPFHPARLASALDRIDAGRSGLLVRSAGFCRIASRPGILARWDQVGSAIWIDPLDAGPSADGTAQDIALTGLDLIVGDLVATLDSALVTDAELEEGPECWRRMPDPLPVWPPLPHERSPRER
;
A
#
# COMPACT_ATOMS: atom_id res chain seq x y z
N VAL A 1 -28.12 -7.18 13.46
CA VAL A 1 -26.67 -7.00 13.15
C VAL A 1 -26.06 -6.47 14.43
N GLU A 2 -25.13 -7.22 15.03
CA GLU A 2 -24.39 -6.71 16.19
C GLU A 2 -23.70 -5.39 15.83
N PRO A 3 -23.77 -4.40 16.73
CA PRO A 3 -23.13 -3.13 16.47
C PRO A 3 -21.61 -3.31 16.43
N VAL A 4 -21.00 -2.97 15.30
CA VAL A 4 -19.54 -3.00 15.11
C VAL A 4 -19.03 -1.58 14.96
N PRO A 5 -17.81 -1.28 15.45
CA PRO A 5 -17.19 0.03 15.23
C PRO A 5 -16.97 0.26 13.72
N LEU A 6 -16.91 1.52 13.31
CA LEU A 6 -16.62 1.93 11.94
C LEU A 6 -15.30 2.69 11.93
N ILE A 7 -14.32 2.19 11.19
CA ILE A 7 -13.05 2.89 11.01
C ILE A 7 -13.17 3.81 9.81
N VAL A 8 -12.84 5.08 9.99
CA VAL A 8 -12.72 6.06 8.91
C VAL A 8 -11.27 6.49 8.80
N THR A 9 -10.73 6.40 7.61
CA THR A 9 -9.36 6.75 7.28
C THR A 9 -9.32 7.59 6.00
N GLY A 10 -8.18 8.17 5.67
CA GLY A 10 -7.98 8.96 4.46
C GLY A 10 -6.86 9.99 4.63
N LEU A 11 -6.21 10.35 3.53
CA LEU A 11 -5.04 11.23 3.54
C LEU A 11 -5.43 12.70 3.73
N CYS A 12 -6.55 13.14 3.11
CA CYS A 12 -7.05 14.51 3.23
C CYS A 12 -7.74 14.72 4.59
N THR A 13 -6.95 15.11 5.59
CA THR A 13 -7.42 15.25 6.99
C THR A 13 -8.68 16.10 7.16
N PRO A 14 -8.86 17.28 6.54
CA PRO A 14 -10.08 18.06 6.70
C PRO A 14 -11.34 17.34 6.19
N GLU A 15 -11.27 16.68 5.05
CA GLU A 15 -12.35 15.93 4.43
C GLU A 15 -12.67 14.69 5.24
N ARG A 16 -11.66 13.94 5.69
CA ARG A 16 -11.81 12.78 6.57
C ARG A 16 -12.51 13.13 7.87
N LYS A 17 -12.04 14.17 8.59
CA LYS A 17 -12.65 14.62 9.85
C LYS A 17 -14.09 15.08 9.67
N ARG A 18 -14.37 15.83 8.60
CA ARG A 18 -15.73 16.25 8.27
C ARG A 18 -16.64 15.06 8.00
N TYR A 19 -16.13 14.08 7.26
CA TYR A 19 -16.83 12.83 6.97
C TYR A 19 -17.11 12.03 8.25
N SER A 20 -16.11 11.84 9.11
CA SER A 20 -16.21 11.10 10.38
C SER A 20 -17.23 11.73 11.32
N ALA A 21 -17.19 13.06 11.48
CA ALA A 21 -18.17 13.79 12.29
C ALA A 21 -19.60 13.68 11.73
N GLY A 22 -19.75 13.83 10.41
CA GLY A 22 -21.03 13.65 9.71
C GLY A 22 -21.59 12.23 9.87
N LEU A 23 -20.71 11.21 9.79
CA LEU A 23 -21.07 9.82 9.97
C LEU A 23 -21.53 9.53 11.41
N ALA A 24 -20.78 10.00 12.41
CA ALA A 24 -21.14 9.83 13.82
C ALA A 24 -22.50 10.47 14.11
N ALA A 25 -22.73 11.69 13.64
CA ALA A 25 -24.01 12.39 13.80
C ALA A 25 -25.19 11.65 13.12
N ALA A 26 -25.03 11.25 11.87
CA ALA A 26 -26.07 10.59 11.08
C ALA A 26 -26.43 9.19 11.59
N THR A 27 -25.47 8.47 12.17
CA THR A 27 -25.67 7.11 12.70
C THR A 27 -25.91 7.09 14.22
N ARG A 28 -25.89 8.25 14.87
CA ARG A 28 -25.98 8.40 16.35
C ARG A 28 -24.93 7.58 17.09
N ARG A 29 -23.71 7.55 16.55
CA ARG A 29 -22.54 6.87 17.13
C ARG A 29 -21.64 7.88 17.83
N GLY A 30 -20.91 7.42 18.84
CA GLY A 30 -19.80 8.20 19.41
C GLY A 30 -18.69 8.39 18.36
N LEU A 31 -17.91 9.48 18.49
CA LEU A 31 -16.71 9.71 17.67
C LEU A 31 -15.48 9.57 18.55
N ILE A 32 -14.53 8.75 18.14
CA ILE A 32 -13.22 8.59 18.74
C ILE A 32 -12.19 8.99 17.71
N GLU A 33 -11.31 9.94 18.02
CA GLU A 33 -10.18 10.30 17.20
C GLU A 33 -8.93 9.58 17.71
N ILE A 34 -8.24 8.87 16.81
CA ILE A 34 -6.91 8.29 17.07
C ILE A 34 -5.91 9.25 16.44
N PRO A 35 -5.25 10.09 17.25
CA PRO A 35 -4.25 11.01 16.72
C PRO A 35 -3.04 10.24 16.23
N GLY A 36 -2.42 10.72 15.14
CA GLY A 36 -1.08 10.33 14.76
C GLY A 36 -0.12 10.74 15.89
N GLY A 37 0.62 9.79 16.39
CA GLY A 37 1.78 10.06 17.26
C GLY A 37 3.00 9.74 16.44
N HIS A 38 4.03 10.57 16.49
CA HIS A 38 5.35 10.20 16.00
C HIS A 38 5.74 8.89 16.71
N ALA A 39 5.57 7.76 16.03
CA ALA A 39 6.06 6.50 16.53
C ALA A 39 7.56 6.67 16.71
N ALA A 40 8.01 6.78 17.95
CA ALA A 40 9.41 6.80 18.30
C ALA A 40 10.07 5.64 17.56
N VAL A 41 11.10 5.94 16.80
CA VAL A 41 11.95 4.96 16.12
C VAL A 41 12.44 3.97 17.17
N GLY A 42 11.89 2.75 17.12
CA GLY A 42 12.29 1.69 18.05
C GLY A 42 11.13 1.16 18.90
N GLY A 43 10.35 0.24 18.34
CA GLY A 43 9.37 -0.57 19.07
C GLY A 43 8.00 0.09 19.15
N SER A 44 7.18 -0.20 18.17
CA SER A 44 5.76 0.15 18.17
C SER A 44 5.05 -0.61 19.29
N THR A 45 4.90 0.01 20.44
CA THR A 45 3.86 -0.44 21.36
C THR A 45 2.53 -0.04 20.71
N PRO A 46 1.66 -0.98 20.35
CA PRO A 46 0.36 -0.63 19.78
C PRO A 46 -0.35 0.25 20.81
N THR A 47 -0.77 1.43 20.36
CA THR A 47 -1.59 2.32 21.20
C THR A 47 -2.88 1.55 21.50
N ARG A 48 -2.92 0.90 22.65
CA ARG A 48 -4.09 0.16 23.09
C ARG A 48 -5.16 1.19 23.39
N ILE A 49 -6.14 1.32 22.49
CA ILE A 49 -7.34 2.08 22.79
C ILE A 49 -8.04 1.31 23.90
N THR A 50 -7.89 1.74 25.13
CA THR A 50 -8.72 1.25 26.23
C THR A 50 -9.92 2.20 26.29
N PRO A 51 -11.08 1.83 25.72
CA PRO A 51 -12.27 2.62 25.95
C PRO A 51 -12.56 2.52 27.44
N ALA A 52 -12.84 3.64 28.04
CA ALA A 52 -13.57 3.62 29.31
C ALA A 52 -14.83 2.78 29.06
N ALA A 53 -15.00 1.69 29.80
CA ALA A 53 -15.99 0.64 29.68
C ALA A 53 -17.30 1.08 29.00
N GLY A 54 -17.35 1.06 27.69
CA GLY A 54 -18.47 1.46 26.85
C GLY A 54 -18.49 0.59 25.59
N ASP A 55 -19.67 0.35 25.07
CA ASP A 55 -19.94 -0.49 23.91
C ASP A 55 -19.23 0.05 22.64
N LEU A 56 -18.05 -0.52 22.29
CA LEU A 56 -17.29 -0.20 21.08
C LEU A 56 -18.11 -0.33 19.80
N GLY A 57 -19.16 -1.15 19.82
CA GLY A 57 -20.04 -1.33 18.66
C GLY A 57 -20.74 -0.05 18.19
N HIS A 58 -20.84 0.97 19.05
CA HIS A 58 -21.54 2.22 18.76
C HIS A 58 -20.61 3.41 18.53
N VAL A 59 -19.41 3.20 17.94
CA VAL A 59 -18.45 4.28 17.68
C VAL A 59 -18.05 4.36 16.22
N VAL A 60 -17.72 5.58 15.79
CA VAL A 60 -16.93 5.89 14.61
C VAL A 60 -15.53 6.22 15.09
N VAL A 61 -14.53 5.57 14.52
CA VAL A 61 -13.12 5.78 14.84
C VAL A 61 -12.46 6.52 13.70
N ASP A 62 -12.15 7.79 13.90
CA ASP A 62 -11.36 8.61 12.96
C ASP A 62 -9.88 8.35 13.19
N VAL A 63 -9.22 7.76 12.19
CA VAL A 63 -7.83 7.33 12.30
C VAL A 63 -6.94 8.28 11.53
N ASP A 64 -5.95 8.85 12.21
CA ASP A 64 -4.99 9.75 11.56
C ASP A 64 -4.12 9.01 10.55
N VAL A 65 -3.62 9.77 9.58
CA VAL A 65 -2.80 9.28 8.47
C VAL A 65 -1.54 8.54 8.93
N ASP A 66 -0.98 8.88 10.08
CA ASP A 66 0.24 8.26 10.61
C ASP A 66 0.02 6.86 11.21
N VAL A 67 -1.23 6.47 11.43
CA VAL A 67 -1.57 5.17 12.02
C VAL A 67 -1.66 4.10 10.94
N ASP A 68 -0.99 2.97 11.13
CA ASP A 68 -1.12 1.83 10.22
C ASP A 68 -2.41 1.07 10.49
N VAL A 69 -3.38 1.28 9.62
CA VAL A 69 -4.72 0.67 9.73
C VAL A 69 -4.72 -0.85 9.62
N ARG A 70 -3.67 -1.43 9.06
CA ARG A 70 -3.55 -2.90 8.90
C ARG A 70 -3.31 -3.62 10.23
N HIS A 71 -2.89 -2.88 11.25
CA HIS A 71 -2.64 -3.41 12.60
C HIS A 71 -3.69 -2.96 13.63
N LEU A 72 -4.77 -2.31 13.19
CA LEU A 72 -5.84 -1.86 14.10
C LEU A 72 -6.69 -3.02 14.68
N ASP A 73 -6.69 -4.18 14.02
CA ASP A 73 -7.33 -5.40 14.50
C ASP A 73 -6.76 -5.86 15.85
N VAL A 74 -5.44 -5.75 16.04
CA VAL A 74 -4.76 -6.05 17.31
C VAL A 74 -5.29 -5.19 18.44
N VAL A 75 -5.78 -3.98 18.10
CA VAL A 75 -6.29 -2.99 19.05
C VAL A 75 -7.80 -3.12 19.25
N MET A 76 -8.54 -3.49 18.20
CA MET A 76 -10.00 -3.48 18.13
C MET A 76 -10.66 -4.86 18.30
N GLY A 77 -9.86 -5.93 18.23
CA GLY A 77 -10.34 -7.30 18.37
C GLY A 77 -10.90 -7.92 17.08
N SER A 78 -11.28 -9.18 17.16
CA SER A 78 -11.89 -9.92 16.05
C SER A 78 -13.42 -9.98 16.23
N PRO A 79 -14.24 -9.78 15.20
CA PRO A 79 -13.86 -9.59 13.78
C PRO A 79 -13.34 -8.18 13.48
N ALA A 80 -12.53 -8.06 12.40
CA ALA A 80 -12.01 -6.78 11.97
C ALA A 80 -13.16 -5.81 11.63
N PRO A 81 -13.14 -4.58 12.17
CA PRO A 81 -14.15 -3.59 11.85
C PRO A 81 -14.04 -3.12 10.39
N PRO A 82 -15.16 -2.73 9.75
CA PRO A 82 -15.12 -2.22 8.39
C PRO A 82 -14.35 -0.91 8.31
N ILE A 83 -13.50 -0.81 7.28
CA ILE A 83 -12.65 0.36 7.01
C ILE A 83 -13.24 1.13 5.83
N VAL A 84 -13.57 2.40 6.06
CA VAL A 84 -13.98 3.37 5.03
C VAL A 84 -12.81 4.31 4.75
N CYS A 85 -12.25 4.27 3.56
CA CYS A 85 -11.25 5.22 3.12
C CYS A 85 -11.90 6.40 2.41
N VAL A 86 -11.71 7.62 2.93
CA VAL A 86 -12.20 8.87 2.33
C VAL A 86 -11.10 9.46 1.47
N ILE A 87 -11.38 9.67 0.19
CA ILE A 87 -10.46 10.29 -0.76
C ILE A 87 -11.10 11.53 -1.39
N ASP A 88 -10.29 12.57 -1.60
CA ASP A 88 -10.71 13.77 -2.34
C ASP A 88 -10.43 13.56 -3.82
N ALA A 89 -11.47 13.70 -4.66
CA ALA A 89 -11.37 13.52 -6.11
C ALA A 89 -10.34 14.46 -6.78
N ARG A 90 -10.05 15.60 -6.16
CA ARG A 90 -9.09 16.57 -6.69
C ARG A 90 -7.65 16.18 -6.47
N HIS A 91 -7.36 15.41 -5.40
CA HIS A 91 -6.01 15.18 -4.89
C HIS A 91 -5.49 13.75 -5.04
N LEU A 92 -6.34 12.74 -5.27
CA LEU A 92 -5.95 11.32 -5.25
C LEU A 92 -4.68 11.01 -6.06
N ILE A 93 -4.59 11.51 -7.31
CA ILE A 93 -3.42 11.21 -8.16
C ILE A 93 -2.17 11.90 -7.62
N ASP A 94 -2.31 13.14 -7.14
CA ASP A 94 -1.21 13.89 -6.57
C ASP A 94 -0.74 13.26 -5.25
N ASP A 95 -1.67 12.82 -4.41
CA ASP A 95 -1.37 12.09 -3.16
C ASP A 95 -0.61 10.78 -3.42
N LEU A 96 -0.97 10.04 -4.49
CA LEU A 96 -0.28 8.81 -4.89
C LEU A 96 1.08 9.05 -5.57
N ARG A 97 1.43 10.30 -5.85
CA ARG A 97 2.73 10.71 -6.42
C ARG A 97 3.61 11.44 -5.44
N ASP A 98 3.06 11.88 -4.31
CA ASP A 98 3.75 12.69 -3.33
C ASP A 98 4.72 11.84 -2.49
N GLY A 99 5.98 11.78 -2.91
CA GLY A 99 7.06 11.09 -2.20
C GLY A 99 7.58 11.84 -0.96
N SER A 100 6.98 12.98 -0.59
CA SER A 100 7.39 13.71 0.60
C SER A 100 7.16 12.91 1.88
N PRO A 101 8.02 13.07 2.91
CA PRO A 101 7.81 12.42 4.20
C PRO A 101 6.53 12.94 4.86
N LEU A 102 5.85 12.07 5.62
CA LEU A 102 4.69 12.47 6.43
C LEU A 102 5.08 13.48 7.50
N ASP A 103 6.27 13.31 8.11
CA ASP A 103 6.85 14.28 9.02
C ASP A 103 7.87 15.16 8.29
N PRO A 104 7.56 16.44 8.06
CA PRO A 104 8.50 17.37 7.41
C PRO A 104 9.77 17.65 8.23
N ARG A 105 9.84 17.17 9.48
CA ARG A 105 11.01 17.27 10.34
C ARG A 105 11.91 16.04 10.29
N ALA A 106 11.53 15.00 9.54
CA ALA A 106 12.40 13.84 9.34
C ALA A 106 13.74 14.30 8.75
N PRO A 107 14.89 13.86 9.31
CA PRO A 107 16.20 14.26 8.80
C PRO A 107 16.34 13.83 7.33
N ALA A 108 16.83 14.74 6.49
CA ALA A 108 17.17 14.41 5.12
C ALA A 108 18.24 13.29 5.11
N GLY A 109 17.96 12.19 4.42
CA GLY A 109 18.86 11.04 4.35
C GLY A 109 18.65 9.98 5.46
N ASP A 110 17.64 10.11 6.28
CA ASP A 110 17.19 9.00 7.10
C ASP A 110 16.36 8.05 6.21
N ASP A 111 16.98 6.95 5.77
CA ASP A 111 16.33 5.91 4.95
C ASP A 111 15.07 5.35 5.63
N ARG A 112 14.94 5.51 6.93
CA ARG A 112 13.75 5.17 7.71
C ARG A 112 12.67 6.25 7.66
N GLY A 113 13.01 7.49 7.31
CA GLY A 113 12.04 8.57 7.06
C GLY A 113 11.11 8.27 5.90
N ASP A 114 11.58 7.51 4.90
CA ASP A 114 10.80 7.10 3.75
C ASP A 114 9.69 6.10 4.07
N VAL A 115 9.74 5.43 5.22
CA VAL A 115 8.66 4.52 5.68
C VAL A 115 7.32 5.26 5.80
N GLY A 116 7.35 6.57 5.99
CA GLY A 116 6.19 7.42 6.14
C GLY A 116 5.83 8.27 4.91
N ALA A 117 6.37 8.00 3.72
CA ALA A 117 6.02 8.79 2.53
C ALA A 117 4.51 8.88 2.30
N ARG A 118 4.04 10.08 1.97
CA ARG A 118 2.60 10.35 1.79
C ARG A 118 1.97 9.42 0.75
N ALA A 119 2.63 9.23 -0.40
CA ALA A 119 2.15 8.33 -1.44
C ALA A 119 1.99 6.89 -0.93
N ARG A 120 2.98 6.38 -0.17
CA ARG A 120 2.92 5.03 0.40
C ARG A 120 1.74 4.89 1.36
N ARG A 121 1.52 5.91 2.18
CA ARG A 121 0.39 5.94 3.11
C ARG A 121 -0.94 6.00 2.37
N ALA A 122 -1.06 6.84 1.33
CA ALA A 122 -2.27 6.91 0.49
C ALA A 122 -2.63 5.55 -0.10
N ALA A 123 -1.66 4.85 -0.69
CA ALA A 123 -1.86 3.51 -1.23
C ALA A 123 -2.29 2.51 -0.14
N THR A 124 -1.59 2.49 1.01
CA THR A 124 -1.89 1.56 2.11
C THR A 124 -3.31 1.75 2.67
N LEU A 125 -3.74 3.01 2.87
CA LEU A 125 -5.08 3.32 3.37
C LEU A 125 -6.17 2.89 2.37
N LEU A 126 -5.91 3.07 1.07
CA LEU A 126 -6.82 2.67 0.01
C LEU A 126 -6.90 1.14 -0.10
N GLU A 127 -5.75 0.46 -0.12
CA GLU A 127 -5.63 -0.99 -0.24
C GLU A 127 -6.30 -1.75 0.92
N ALA A 128 -6.30 -1.18 2.13
CA ALA A 128 -6.94 -1.79 3.30
C ALA A 128 -8.46 -1.58 3.35
N ALA A 129 -9.03 -0.69 2.53
CA ALA A 129 -10.42 -0.30 2.61
C ALA A 129 -11.39 -1.42 2.22
N GLU A 130 -12.54 -1.46 2.90
CA GLU A 130 -13.73 -2.22 2.49
C GLU A 130 -14.69 -1.35 1.64
N SER A 131 -14.63 -0.03 1.87
CA SER A 131 -15.32 0.97 1.05
C SER A 131 -14.43 2.18 0.82
N VAL A 132 -14.45 2.70 -0.40
CA VAL A 132 -13.80 3.95 -0.78
C VAL A 132 -14.86 4.98 -1.08
N SER A 133 -14.91 6.05 -0.29
CA SER A 133 -15.85 7.16 -0.44
C SER A 133 -15.13 8.35 -1.09
N ILE A 134 -15.45 8.62 -2.35
CA ILE A 134 -14.88 9.74 -3.10
C ILE A 134 -15.71 11.00 -2.81
N VAL A 135 -15.09 11.98 -2.16
CA VAL A 135 -15.69 13.28 -1.86
C VAL A 135 -15.19 14.36 -2.82
N GLN A 136 -15.85 15.52 -2.87
CA GLN A 136 -15.54 16.66 -3.76
C GLN A 136 -15.57 16.30 -5.25
N TRP A 137 -16.26 15.23 -5.60
CA TRP A 137 -16.32 14.71 -6.97
C TRP A 137 -17.10 15.64 -7.92
N GLU A 138 -18.00 16.50 -7.42
CA GLU A 138 -18.77 17.44 -8.21
C GLU A 138 -17.89 18.51 -8.89
N SER A 139 -16.68 18.71 -8.37
CA SER A 139 -15.70 19.67 -8.92
C SER A 139 -14.80 19.08 -10.00
N VAL A 140 -14.99 17.81 -10.34
CA VAL A 140 -14.14 17.05 -11.28
C VAL A 140 -14.97 16.62 -12.48
N ASP A 141 -14.40 16.70 -13.68
CA ASP A 141 -15.09 16.29 -14.91
C ASP A 141 -15.28 14.75 -14.97
N THR A 142 -16.24 14.33 -15.79
CA THR A 142 -16.60 12.91 -15.92
C THR A 142 -15.44 12.03 -16.38
N PRO A 143 -14.61 12.42 -17.39
CA PRO A 143 -13.45 11.60 -17.78
C PRO A 143 -12.43 11.39 -16.65
N ARG A 144 -12.18 12.42 -15.84
CA ARG A 144 -11.29 12.30 -14.67
C ARG A 144 -11.92 11.46 -13.56
N LEU A 145 -13.23 11.59 -13.32
CA LEU A 145 -13.94 10.72 -12.37
C LEU A 145 -13.87 9.25 -12.77
N SER A 146 -14.09 8.94 -14.06
CA SER A 146 -13.93 7.57 -14.57
C SER A 146 -12.55 7.01 -14.25
N LEU A 147 -11.51 7.79 -14.55
CA LEU A 147 -10.12 7.45 -14.27
C LEU A 147 -9.87 7.18 -12.77
N LEU A 148 -10.33 8.08 -11.89
CA LEU A 148 -10.15 7.97 -10.45
C LEU A 148 -10.85 6.74 -9.87
N MET A 149 -12.08 6.47 -10.30
CA MET A 149 -12.85 5.32 -9.86
C MET A 149 -12.21 4.01 -10.32
N ALA A 150 -11.74 3.96 -11.57
CA ALA A 150 -11.01 2.81 -12.09
C ALA A 150 -9.68 2.61 -11.34
N LEU A 151 -8.89 3.67 -11.13
CA LEU A 151 -7.64 3.57 -10.39
C LEU A 151 -7.86 3.05 -8.96
N ALA A 152 -8.84 3.60 -8.24
CA ALA A 152 -9.20 3.13 -6.90
C ALA A 152 -9.65 1.66 -6.91
N SER A 153 -10.40 1.23 -7.93
CA SER A 153 -10.84 -0.16 -8.10
C SER A 153 -9.67 -1.10 -8.44
N HIS A 154 -8.69 -0.65 -9.21
CA HIS A 154 -7.48 -1.43 -9.50
C HIS A 154 -6.59 -1.60 -8.26
N LEU A 155 -6.45 -0.55 -7.42
CA LEU A 155 -5.67 -0.61 -6.19
C LEU A 155 -6.36 -1.38 -5.07
N ALA A 156 -7.70 -1.37 -5.04
CA ALA A 156 -8.52 -2.04 -4.03
C ALA A 156 -9.72 -2.75 -4.69
N PRO A 157 -9.51 -3.87 -5.41
CA PRO A 157 -10.55 -4.51 -6.23
C PRO A 157 -11.71 -5.07 -5.42
N ARG A 158 -11.52 -5.35 -4.15
CA ARG A 158 -12.57 -5.81 -3.24
C ARG A 158 -13.32 -4.68 -2.56
N ALA A 159 -12.78 -3.44 -2.59
CA ALA A 159 -13.42 -2.29 -1.99
C ALA A 159 -14.59 -1.79 -2.86
N ARG A 160 -15.65 -1.31 -2.21
CA ARG A 160 -16.73 -0.61 -2.89
C ARG A 160 -16.34 0.84 -3.15
N VAL A 161 -15.99 1.16 -4.37
CA VAL A 161 -15.70 2.53 -4.79
C VAL A 161 -17.00 3.27 -5.08
N ARG A 162 -17.22 4.43 -4.44
CA ARG A 162 -18.45 5.21 -4.56
C ARG A 162 -18.17 6.72 -4.62
N LEU A 163 -18.94 7.42 -5.42
CA LEU A 163 -19.10 8.87 -5.30
C LEU A 163 -19.98 9.14 -4.06
N SER A 164 -19.41 9.74 -3.04
CA SER A 164 -20.11 9.98 -1.78
C SER A 164 -21.27 10.96 -1.96
N ARG A 165 -22.45 10.53 -1.58
CA ARG A 165 -23.63 11.40 -1.44
C ARG A 165 -23.89 11.81 0.01
N GLY A 166 -22.96 11.40 0.89
CA GLY A 166 -22.99 11.66 2.31
C GLY A 166 -22.65 10.40 3.11
N PRO A 167 -22.03 10.55 4.28
CA PRO A 167 -21.52 9.42 5.08
C PRO A 167 -22.57 8.38 5.44
N ALA A 168 -23.81 8.80 5.71
CA ALA A 168 -24.91 7.89 6.04
C ALA A 168 -25.31 6.98 4.86
N ASP A 169 -25.30 7.50 3.64
CA ASP A 169 -25.62 6.72 2.43
C ASP A 169 -24.51 5.71 2.13
N ASP A 170 -23.26 6.12 2.29
CA ASP A 170 -22.11 5.28 2.04
C ASP A 170 -22.09 4.09 3.00
N VAL A 171 -22.28 4.33 4.28
CA VAL A 171 -22.33 3.26 5.30
C VAL A 171 -23.54 2.36 5.15
N ARG A 172 -24.71 2.91 4.78
CA ARG A 172 -25.89 2.08 4.49
C ARG A 172 -25.58 1.12 3.34
N ALA A 173 -24.91 1.59 2.29
CA ALA A 173 -24.52 0.75 1.17
C ALA A 173 -23.45 -0.28 1.55
N LEU A 174 -22.50 0.08 2.41
CA LEU A 174 -21.50 -0.84 2.94
C LEU A 174 -22.17 -2.01 3.66
N PHE A 175 -23.05 -1.72 4.62
CA PHE A 175 -23.73 -2.77 5.39
C PHE A 175 -24.75 -3.59 4.58
N ALA A 176 -25.39 -2.99 3.58
CA ALA A 176 -26.31 -3.73 2.71
C ALA A 176 -25.62 -4.81 1.88
N ALA A 177 -24.32 -4.66 1.67
CA ALA A 177 -23.51 -5.56 0.86
C ALA A 177 -22.65 -6.51 1.67
N ARG A 178 -22.43 -6.19 2.93
CA ARG A 178 -21.56 -6.98 3.80
C ARG A 178 -22.27 -8.26 4.19
N THR A 179 -21.74 -9.40 3.75
CA THR A 179 -22.31 -10.71 4.03
C THR A 179 -21.68 -11.36 5.26
N LEU A 180 -20.40 -11.14 5.48
CA LEU A 180 -19.62 -11.70 6.60
C LEU A 180 -18.66 -10.64 7.16
N PRO A 181 -18.32 -10.70 8.46
CA PRO A 181 -17.24 -9.90 9.03
C PRO A 181 -15.89 -10.35 8.44
N SER A 182 -15.00 -9.40 8.19
CA SER A 182 -13.65 -9.70 7.71
C SER A 182 -12.75 -10.18 8.83
N THR A 183 -11.80 -11.04 8.50
CA THR A 183 -10.69 -11.39 9.38
C THR A 183 -9.53 -10.39 9.21
N PRO A 184 -8.62 -10.29 10.19
CA PRO A 184 -7.41 -9.47 10.05
C PRO A 184 -6.57 -9.81 8.82
N ASP A 185 -6.38 -11.09 8.54
CA ASP A 185 -5.62 -11.56 7.37
C ASP A 185 -6.28 -11.12 6.05
N GLU A 186 -7.61 -11.17 5.96
CA GLU A 186 -8.33 -10.67 4.80
C GLU A 186 -8.14 -9.18 4.54
N VAL A 187 -7.87 -8.37 5.57
CA VAL A 187 -7.54 -6.94 5.41
C VAL A 187 -6.20 -6.77 4.67
N LEU A 188 -5.22 -7.61 4.99
CA LEU A 188 -3.90 -7.58 4.33
C LEU A 188 -3.98 -8.08 2.87
N GLU A 189 -4.91 -8.98 2.59
CA GLU A 189 -5.10 -9.58 1.27
C GLU A 189 -5.96 -8.73 0.32
N ARG A 190 -6.55 -7.62 0.77
CA ARG A 190 -7.44 -6.77 -0.07
C ARG A 190 -6.72 -6.00 -1.16
N ALA A 191 -5.43 -5.76 -1.01
CA ALA A 191 -4.64 -4.96 -1.93
C ALA A 191 -4.67 -5.52 -3.36
N GLY A 192 -4.80 -4.65 -4.34
CA GLY A 192 -4.88 -5.03 -5.75
C GLY A 192 -3.65 -5.79 -6.24
N TRP A 193 -2.46 -5.44 -5.72
CA TRP A 193 -1.24 -6.16 -6.04
C TRP A 193 -1.24 -7.62 -5.54
N VAL A 194 -1.83 -7.90 -4.36
CA VAL A 194 -1.98 -9.28 -3.86
C VAL A 194 -2.87 -10.09 -4.78
N HIS A 195 -3.99 -9.51 -5.21
CA HIS A 195 -4.89 -10.16 -6.18
C HIS A 195 -4.21 -10.38 -7.53
N ALA A 196 -3.38 -9.45 -7.99
CA ALA A 196 -2.66 -9.61 -9.26
C ALA A 196 -1.61 -10.73 -9.19
N LEU A 197 -0.88 -10.88 -8.07
CA LEU A 197 0.06 -11.99 -7.88
C LEU A 197 -0.64 -13.36 -7.78
N ASN A 198 -1.90 -13.39 -7.33
CA ASN A 198 -2.71 -14.60 -7.21
C ASN A 198 -3.63 -14.84 -8.42
N ASP A 199 -3.42 -14.15 -9.55
CA ASP A 199 -4.21 -14.25 -10.77
C ASP A 199 -5.73 -14.06 -10.54
N SER A 200 -6.08 -13.29 -9.51
CA SER A 200 -7.47 -13.02 -9.08
C SER A 200 -7.84 -11.53 -9.12
N HIS A 201 -7.04 -10.71 -9.84
CA HIS A 201 -7.28 -9.28 -9.98
C HIS A 201 -8.44 -9.00 -10.92
N ASP A 202 -9.57 -8.60 -10.34
CA ASP A 202 -10.82 -8.31 -11.05
C ASP A 202 -11.41 -6.98 -10.56
N PRO A 203 -10.92 -5.84 -11.08
CA PRO A 203 -11.44 -4.52 -10.73
C PRO A 203 -12.85 -4.34 -11.30
N HIS A 204 -13.81 -3.98 -10.44
CA HIS A 204 -15.20 -3.80 -10.83
C HIS A 204 -15.47 -2.50 -11.60
N MET A 205 -14.51 -1.57 -11.66
CA MET A 205 -14.52 -0.37 -12.49
C MET A 205 -13.28 -0.33 -13.36
N THR A 206 -13.47 -0.06 -14.65
CA THR A 206 -12.39 -0.04 -15.63
C THR A 206 -12.38 1.27 -16.40
N ASP A 207 -11.19 1.71 -16.78
CA ASP A 207 -10.94 2.81 -17.70
C ASP A 207 -9.74 2.40 -18.57
N PRO A 208 -9.74 2.58 -19.88
CA PRO A 208 -8.66 2.11 -20.76
C PRO A 208 -7.28 2.71 -20.44
N ARG A 209 -7.25 3.82 -19.71
CA ARG A 209 -6.03 4.47 -19.26
C ARG A 209 -5.42 3.80 -18.01
N VAL A 210 -6.17 2.95 -17.29
CA VAL A 210 -5.70 2.27 -16.08
C VAL A 210 -5.37 0.83 -16.42
N THR A 211 -4.13 0.44 -16.14
CA THR A 211 -3.64 -0.92 -16.40
C THR A 211 -3.00 -1.50 -15.15
N THR A 212 -3.31 -2.77 -14.87
CA THR A 212 -2.58 -3.60 -13.91
C THR A 212 -2.06 -4.83 -14.64
N PHE A 213 -0.79 -5.17 -14.44
CA PHE A 213 -0.18 -6.38 -14.97
C PHE A 213 0.81 -6.97 -13.97
N ARG A 214 1.09 -8.27 -14.12
CA ARG A 214 2.06 -9.02 -13.34
C ARG A 214 3.35 -9.20 -14.15
N TYR A 215 4.48 -8.91 -13.52
CA TYR A 215 5.81 -9.18 -14.05
C TYR A 215 6.43 -10.33 -13.26
N GLU A 216 6.67 -11.44 -13.94
CA GLU A 216 7.19 -12.67 -13.34
C GLU A 216 8.40 -13.15 -14.13
N ARG A 217 9.55 -13.37 -13.43
CA ARG A 217 10.80 -13.85 -14.04
C ARG A 217 11.56 -14.75 -13.07
N LEU A 218 12.38 -15.64 -13.64
CA LEU A 218 13.20 -16.59 -12.87
C LEU A 218 14.57 -16.04 -12.50
N HIS A 219 15.09 -15.07 -13.25
CA HIS A 219 16.41 -14.49 -13.03
C HIS A 219 16.37 -13.39 -11.97
N PRO A 220 17.36 -13.32 -11.05
CA PRO A 220 17.47 -12.21 -10.12
C PRO A 220 17.86 -10.91 -10.85
N PHE A 221 17.58 -9.78 -10.23
CA PHE A 221 18.03 -8.48 -10.72
C PHE A 221 19.53 -8.29 -10.49
N HIS A 222 20.22 -7.77 -11.49
CA HIS A 222 21.56 -7.21 -11.34
C HIS A 222 21.45 -5.83 -10.66
N PRO A 223 22.08 -5.56 -9.52
CA PRO A 223 21.80 -4.38 -8.71
C PRO A 223 22.02 -3.05 -9.44
N ALA A 224 23.12 -2.89 -10.16
CA ALA A 224 23.41 -1.64 -10.88
C ALA A 224 22.48 -1.44 -12.09
N ARG A 225 22.10 -2.52 -12.79
CA ARG A 225 21.10 -2.42 -13.88
C ARG A 225 19.70 -2.12 -13.35
N LEU A 226 19.36 -2.66 -12.17
CA LEU A 226 18.09 -2.36 -11.51
C LEU A 226 18.00 -0.87 -11.17
N ALA A 227 19.04 -0.29 -10.53
CA ALA A 227 19.06 1.14 -10.25
C ALA A 227 18.81 1.98 -11.52
N SER A 228 19.53 1.66 -12.61
CA SER A 228 19.34 2.35 -13.89
C SER A 228 17.96 2.12 -14.53
N ALA A 229 17.33 0.97 -14.30
CA ALA A 229 15.98 0.68 -14.77
C ALA A 229 14.93 1.48 -13.98
N LEU A 230 15.11 1.60 -12.67
CA LEU A 230 14.24 2.42 -11.81
C LEU A 230 14.28 3.89 -12.22
N ASP A 231 15.47 4.46 -12.48
CA ASP A 231 15.61 5.83 -12.99
C ASP A 231 14.88 6.04 -14.33
N ARG A 232 14.92 5.04 -15.22
CA ARG A 232 14.19 5.10 -16.51
C ARG A 232 12.68 5.03 -16.33
N ILE A 233 12.20 4.22 -15.40
CA ILE A 233 10.77 4.12 -15.08
C ILE A 233 10.28 5.43 -14.47
N ASP A 234 11.03 5.99 -13.52
CA ASP A 234 10.68 7.27 -12.87
C ASP A 234 10.66 8.45 -13.84
N ALA A 235 11.46 8.39 -14.90
CA ALA A 235 11.40 9.39 -15.98
C ALA A 235 10.06 9.43 -16.75
N GLY A 236 9.14 8.50 -16.48
CA GLY A 236 7.73 8.52 -16.93
C GLY A 236 7.50 8.33 -18.43
N ARG A 237 8.50 7.86 -19.20
CA ARG A 237 8.39 7.70 -20.67
C ARG A 237 7.45 6.57 -21.08
N SER A 238 7.28 5.59 -20.21
CA SER A 238 6.41 4.43 -20.43
C SER A 238 5.05 4.54 -19.73
N GLY A 239 4.58 5.77 -19.49
CA GLY A 239 3.37 6.07 -18.73
C GLY A 239 3.67 6.37 -17.28
N LEU A 240 2.63 6.61 -16.49
CA LEU A 240 2.75 6.92 -15.07
C LEU A 240 2.56 5.64 -14.24
N LEU A 241 3.66 5.08 -13.75
CA LEU A 241 3.59 3.99 -12.78
C LEU A 241 3.16 4.55 -11.42
N VAL A 242 1.99 4.15 -10.95
CA VAL A 242 1.40 4.63 -9.68
C VAL A 242 1.78 3.72 -8.52
N ARG A 243 1.70 2.42 -8.75
CA ARG A 243 1.91 1.39 -7.73
C ARG A 243 2.61 0.18 -8.32
N SER A 244 3.69 -0.28 -7.70
CA SER A 244 4.13 -1.65 -7.90
C SER A 244 4.49 -2.31 -6.58
N ALA A 245 4.12 -3.58 -6.42
CA ALA A 245 4.38 -4.33 -5.20
C ALA A 245 4.50 -5.82 -5.46
N GLY A 246 5.23 -6.49 -4.60
CA GLY A 246 5.48 -7.92 -4.72
C GLY A 246 6.79 -8.34 -4.12
N PHE A 247 7.49 -9.26 -4.80
CA PHE A 247 8.71 -9.87 -4.30
C PHE A 247 9.80 -9.84 -5.37
N CYS A 248 11.04 -9.69 -4.93
CA CYS A 248 12.19 -9.71 -5.82
C CYS A 248 13.42 -10.34 -5.18
N ARG A 249 14.37 -10.74 -6.02
CA ARG A 249 15.71 -11.18 -5.63
C ARG A 249 16.76 -10.34 -6.34
N ILE A 250 17.80 -9.96 -5.60
CA ILE A 250 18.92 -9.18 -6.08
C ILE A 250 20.16 -10.07 -6.08
N ALA A 251 20.87 -10.15 -7.20
CA ALA A 251 21.99 -11.08 -7.37
C ALA A 251 23.09 -10.84 -6.32
N SER A 252 23.46 -9.59 -6.02
CA SER A 252 24.46 -9.26 -5.00
C SER A 252 24.10 -9.73 -3.58
N ARG A 253 22.82 -10.06 -3.33
CA ARG A 253 22.27 -10.48 -2.04
C ARG A 253 21.62 -11.88 -2.13
N PRO A 254 22.41 -12.91 -2.55
CA PRO A 254 21.86 -14.21 -2.88
C PRO A 254 21.23 -14.89 -1.66
N GLY A 255 20.16 -15.64 -1.91
CA GLY A 255 19.44 -16.38 -0.86
C GLY A 255 18.43 -15.53 -0.07
N ILE A 256 18.38 -14.21 -0.28
CA ILE A 256 17.43 -13.32 0.39
C ILE A 256 16.29 -12.97 -0.58
N LEU A 257 15.06 -13.23 -0.14
CA LEU A 257 13.87 -12.70 -0.78
C LEU A 257 13.61 -11.30 -0.24
N ALA A 258 13.35 -10.35 -1.11
CA ALA A 258 13.01 -8.99 -0.71
C ALA A 258 11.57 -8.66 -1.08
N ARG A 259 10.93 -7.85 -0.23
CA ARG A 259 9.66 -7.20 -0.55
C ARG A 259 9.93 -5.99 -1.41
N TRP A 260 9.27 -5.95 -2.54
CA TRP A 260 9.20 -4.80 -3.43
C TRP A 260 7.97 -3.96 -3.08
N ASP A 261 8.12 -2.68 -2.83
CA ASP A 261 7.04 -1.78 -2.46
C ASP A 261 7.31 -0.38 -3.04
N GLN A 262 6.64 0.00 -4.14
CA GLN A 262 6.84 1.27 -4.82
C GLN A 262 5.51 1.99 -4.98
N VAL A 263 5.48 3.28 -4.65
CA VAL A 263 4.35 4.18 -4.87
C VAL A 263 4.86 5.52 -5.40
N GLY A 264 4.36 5.94 -6.54
CA GLY A 264 4.90 7.11 -7.26
C GLY A 264 6.39 6.93 -7.57
N SER A 265 7.22 7.90 -7.23
CA SER A 265 8.69 7.84 -7.41
C SER A 265 9.43 7.16 -6.25
N ALA A 266 8.77 6.89 -5.14
CA ALA A 266 9.40 6.30 -3.97
C ALA A 266 9.34 4.77 -3.99
N ILE A 267 10.48 4.11 -3.75
CA ILE A 267 10.59 2.66 -3.72
C ILE A 267 11.33 2.16 -2.48
N TRP A 268 10.82 1.09 -1.91
CA TRP A 268 11.42 0.33 -0.82
C TRP A 268 11.66 -1.10 -1.28
N ILE A 269 12.85 -1.60 -1.05
CA ILE A 269 13.22 -3.01 -1.30
C ILE A 269 13.81 -3.53 0.01
N ASP A 270 12.97 -4.18 0.82
CA ASP A 270 13.30 -4.59 2.16
C ASP A 270 13.48 -6.11 2.26
N PRO A 271 14.50 -6.62 2.98
CA PRO A 271 14.68 -8.05 3.16
C PRO A 271 13.52 -8.65 3.94
N LEU A 272 13.03 -9.80 3.51
CA LEU A 272 12.06 -10.59 4.26
C LEU A 272 12.78 -11.62 5.14
N ASP A 273 12.31 -11.76 6.37
CA ASP A 273 12.73 -12.81 7.29
C ASP A 273 12.03 -14.14 6.91
N ALA A 274 12.12 -14.48 5.63
CA ALA A 274 11.65 -15.76 5.13
C ALA A 274 12.89 -16.67 5.04
N GLY A 275 12.86 -17.81 5.73
CA GLY A 275 13.90 -18.81 5.58
C GLY A 275 14.20 -19.13 4.10
N PRO A 276 15.31 -19.76 3.78
CA PRO A 276 15.74 -19.99 2.40
C PRO A 276 14.69 -20.78 1.64
N SER A 277 13.82 -20.08 0.91
CA SER A 277 12.96 -20.67 -0.09
C SER A 277 13.81 -20.87 -1.34
N ALA A 278 14.24 -22.11 -1.57
CA ALA A 278 15.15 -22.44 -2.65
C ALA A 278 14.45 -22.46 -4.02
N ASP A 279 13.13 -22.64 -4.06
CA ASP A 279 12.38 -22.93 -5.26
C ASP A 279 11.30 -21.87 -5.51
N GLY A 280 11.40 -21.13 -6.61
CA GLY A 280 10.37 -20.19 -7.02
C GLY A 280 10.89 -19.10 -7.98
N THR A 281 9.96 -18.32 -8.52
CA THR A 281 10.23 -17.14 -9.32
C THR A 281 11.16 -16.17 -8.58
N ALA A 282 12.13 -15.59 -9.27
CA ALA A 282 13.00 -14.60 -8.66
C ALA A 282 12.34 -13.23 -8.56
N GLN A 283 11.47 -12.93 -9.54
CA GLN A 283 10.70 -11.69 -9.60
C GLN A 283 9.23 -12.02 -9.74
N ASP A 284 8.42 -11.46 -8.86
CA ASP A 284 6.97 -11.55 -8.90
C ASP A 284 6.37 -10.24 -8.41
N ILE A 285 6.09 -9.33 -9.35
CA ILE A 285 5.75 -7.94 -9.08
C ILE A 285 4.49 -7.56 -9.85
N ALA A 286 3.48 -7.08 -9.17
CA ALA A 286 2.32 -6.45 -9.78
C ALA A 286 2.58 -4.96 -10.00
N LEU A 287 2.23 -4.45 -11.18
CA LEU A 287 2.40 -3.05 -11.57
C LEU A 287 1.05 -2.48 -11.99
N THR A 288 0.68 -1.33 -11.41
CA THR A 288 -0.56 -0.58 -11.72
C THR A 288 -0.22 0.86 -12.06
N GLY A 289 -0.81 1.39 -13.12
CA GLY A 289 -0.57 2.79 -13.48
C GLY A 289 -1.47 3.31 -14.58
N LEU A 290 -1.16 4.53 -15.03
CA LEU A 290 -1.93 5.29 -16.01
C LEU A 290 -1.18 5.36 -17.34
N ASP A 291 -1.87 5.08 -18.44
CA ASP A 291 -1.35 5.14 -19.81
C ASP A 291 -0.03 4.34 -19.98
N LEU A 292 0.06 3.17 -19.31
CA LEU A 292 1.25 2.35 -19.30
C LEU A 292 1.53 1.72 -20.66
N ILE A 293 2.77 1.87 -21.15
CA ILE A 293 3.31 1.12 -22.28
C ILE A 293 3.94 -0.16 -21.70
N VAL A 294 3.12 -1.18 -21.50
CA VAL A 294 3.52 -2.43 -20.80
C VAL A 294 4.75 -3.06 -21.42
N GLY A 295 4.85 -3.12 -22.76
CA GLY A 295 6.01 -3.68 -23.45
C GLY A 295 7.33 -2.99 -23.10
N ASP A 296 7.32 -1.65 -22.98
CA ASP A 296 8.51 -0.87 -22.64
C ASP A 296 8.92 -1.08 -21.17
N LEU A 297 7.92 -1.17 -20.25
CA LEU A 297 8.18 -1.46 -18.84
C LEU A 297 8.78 -2.86 -18.67
N VAL A 298 8.20 -3.86 -19.32
CA VAL A 298 8.73 -5.23 -19.32
C VAL A 298 10.14 -5.26 -19.88
N ALA A 299 10.40 -4.65 -21.02
CA ALA A 299 11.74 -4.60 -21.60
C ALA A 299 12.75 -3.86 -20.71
N THR A 300 12.30 -2.81 -19.99
CA THR A 300 13.12 -2.08 -19.04
C THR A 300 13.52 -2.97 -17.86
N LEU A 301 12.56 -3.68 -17.26
CA LEU A 301 12.81 -4.61 -16.17
C LEU A 301 13.64 -5.82 -16.62
N ASP A 302 13.35 -6.39 -17.80
CA ASP A 302 14.13 -7.50 -18.37
C ASP A 302 15.61 -7.11 -18.58
N SER A 303 15.86 -5.87 -18.99
CA SER A 303 17.24 -5.35 -19.13
C SER A 303 18.01 -5.27 -17.80
N ALA A 304 17.31 -5.32 -16.67
CA ALA A 304 17.90 -5.29 -15.34
C ALA A 304 18.20 -6.68 -14.77
N LEU A 305 17.72 -7.75 -15.39
CA LEU A 305 17.98 -9.12 -14.94
C LEU A 305 19.44 -9.51 -15.19
N VAL A 306 19.97 -10.45 -14.41
CA VAL A 306 21.23 -11.13 -14.78
C VAL A 306 21.06 -11.87 -16.09
N THR A 307 22.10 -11.89 -16.90
CA THR A 307 22.17 -12.67 -18.15
C THR A 307 22.39 -14.15 -17.83
N ASP A 308 22.15 -15.04 -18.82
CA ASP A 308 22.40 -16.47 -18.66
C ASP A 308 23.86 -16.75 -18.27
N ALA A 309 24.81 -16.02 -18.87
CA ALA A 309 26.24 -16.16 -18.56
C ALA A 309 26.54 -15.76 -17.10
N GLU A 310 25.97 -14.64 -16.63
CA GLU A 310 26.10 -14.22 -15.22
C GLU A 310 25.37 -15.18 -14.26
N LEU A 311 24.29 -15.81 -14.73
CA LEU A 311 23.57 -16.83 -13.95
C LEU A 311 24.44 -18.07 -13.73
N GLU A 312 25.14 -18.51 -14.75
CA GLU A 312 26.08 -19.64 -14.71
C GLU A 312 27.28 -19.40 -13.79
N GLU A 313 27.73 -18.13 -13.64
CA GLU A 313 28.82 -17.78 -12.71
C GLU A 313 28.45 -18.04 -11.24
N GLY A 314 27.18 -18.00 -10.91
CA GLY A 314 26.63 -18.37 -9.61
C GLY A 314 26.85 -17.37 -8.48
N PRO A 315 26.31 -17.70 -7.28
CA PRO A 315 26.18 -16.75 -6.16
C PRO A 315 27.50 -16.18 -5.63
N GLU A 316 28.62 -16.88 -5.78
CA GLU A 316 29.92 -16.36 -5.32
C GLU A 316 30.42 -15.18 -6.19
N CYS A 317 30.14 -15.20 -7.48
CA CYS A 317 30.44 -14.09 -8.37
C CYS A 317 29.44 -12.95 -8.15
N TRP A 318 28.17 -13.25 -7.95
CA TRP A 318 27.13 -12.25 -7.76
C TRP A 318 27.37 -11.35 -6.53
N ARG A 319 27.91 -11.91 -5.42
CA ARG A 319 28.27 -11.13 -4.21
C ARG A 319 29.30 -10.06 -4.46
N ARG A 320 30.05 -10.14 -5.58
CA ARG A 320 31.08 -9.18 -5.96
C ARG A 320 30.56 -8.08 -6.91
N MET A 321 29.31 -8.19 -7.35
CA MET A 321 28.70 -7.17 -8.21
C MET A 321 28.63 -5.83 -7.48
N PRO A 322 28.94 -4.72 -8.14
CA PRO A 322 28.70 -3.40 -7.60
C PRO A 322 27.19 -3.22 -7.25
N ASP A 323 26.92 -2.92 -6.00
CA ASP A 323 25.55 -2.76 -5.49
C ASP A 323 25.32 -1.32 -5.02
N PRO A 324 24.70 -0.46 -5.86
CA PRO A 324 24.39 0.93 -5.51
C PRO A 324 23.11 1.06 -4.66
N LEU A 325 22.39 -0.05 -4.42
CA LEU A 325 21.14 -0.01 -3.66
C LEU A 325 21.41 0.19 -2.16
N PRO A 326 20.48 0.77 -1.40
CA PRO A 326 20.61 0.95 0.03
C PRO A 326 20.99 -0.34 0.77
N VAL A 327 21.84 -0.21 1.78
CA VAL A 327 22.27 -1.35 2.62
C VAL A 327 21.09 -1.79 3.48
N TRP A 328 20.78 -3.09 3.46
CA TRP A 328 19.75 -3.63 4.32
C TRP A 328 20.19 -3.68 5.78
N PRO A 329 19.29 -3.41 6.74
CA PRO A 329 19.57 -3.68 8.14
C PRO A 329 19.77 -5.20 8.34
N PRO A 330 20.62 -5.60 9.30
CA PRO A 330 20.81 -7.01 9.62
C PRO A 330 19.48 -7.65 10.05
N LEU A 331 19.18 -8.82 9.50
CA LEU A 331 17.99 -9.58 9.89
C LEU A 331 18.03 -9.96 11.38
N PRO A 332 16.89 -10.09 12.06
CA PRO A 332 16.84 -10.35 13.50
C PRO A 332 17.62 -11.59 13.96
N HIS A 333 17.72 -12.61 13.12
CA HIS A 333 18.48 -13.84 13.40
C HIS A 333 20.00 -13.68 13.21
N GLU A 334 20.45 -12.65 12.51
CA GLU A 334 21.88 -12.35 12.34
C GLU A 334 22.45 -11.50 13.49
N ARG A 335 21.59 -10.97 14.36
CA ARG A 335 22.04 -10.22 15.54
C ARG A 335 22.67 -11.16 16.55
N SER A 336 23.97 -10.96 16.78
CA SER A 336 24.72 -11.77 17.77
C SER A 336 24.10 -11.64 19.18
N PRO A 337 24.13 -12.70 20.02
CA PRO A 337 23.59 -12.67 21.38
C PRO A 337 24.24 -11.64 22.32
N ARG A 338 25.31 -10.97 21.89
CA ARG A 338 26.06 -9.98 22.70
C ARG A 338 25.49 -8.55 22.64
N GLU A 339 24.46 -8.29 21.83
CA GLU A 339 23.86 -6.95 21.69
C GLU A 339 22.44 -6.86 22.27
N ARG A 340 22.06 -7.79 23.15
CA ARG A 340 20.80 -7.76 23.89
C ARG A 340 20.97 -7.27 25.30
#